data_9c1350181ab8fdaabc8f52a37b4e51e5
#
_entry.id   9c1350181ab8fdaabc8f52a37b4e51e5
#
_cell.length_a   1.000
_cell.length_b   1.000
_cell.length_c   1.000
_cell.angle_alpha   90.00
_cell.angle_beta   90.00
_cell.angle_gamma   90.00
#
_symmetry.space_group_name_H-M   'P 1'
#
loop_
_entity.id
_entity.type
_entity.pdbx_description
1 polymer ?
#
loop_
_entity_poly.entity_id
_entity_poly.type
_entity_poly.pdbx_seq_one_letter_code
_entity_poly.pdbx_strand_id
1 'polypeptide(L)'
;VIAHARLRLDIISELEKRLNDHARMDFAFLYSEATSLLSVGYNCDTNTADKSHYDLLPSEIRLTSYLAIATNQLPMKSWYALGRLFTNIDNETALMSWSGSMFEYLMPNLVMPTWPGSLLDEMSQSAVKRQIHWGKERGVPWGVSESGYHAFDVQSNYQYQAFGVPGLGLRRGLADDMVVAPYATLLALLVSPQKACENLLRLEQSDAHGEYGFYEALDYTPSRLATGQLYADGTPPGDGIPGASAYPA
;
A
#
# COMPACT_ATOMS: atom_id res chain seq x y z
N VAL A 1 28.18 21.59 -27.55
CA VAL A 1 26.79 21.69 -27.08
C VAL A 1 25.85 20.90 -27.99
N ILE A 2 25.77 21.18 -29.31
CA ILE A 2 24.83 20.53 -30.25
C ILE A 2 25.04 19.01 -30.32
N ALA A 3 26.29 18.53 -30.41
CA ALA A 3 26.58 17.10 -30.46
C ALA A 3 26.11 16.37 -29.19
N HIS A 4 26.34 16.96 -28.02
CA HIS A 4 25.86 16.39 -26.75
C HIS A 4 24.32 16.39 -26.64
N ALA A 5 23.68 17.44 -27.16
CA ALA A 5 22.21 17.48 -27.18
C ALA A 5 21.63 16.39 -28.08
N ARG A 6 22.21 16.18 -29.28
CA ARG A 6 21.80 15.09 -30.19
C ARG A 6 21.98 13.73 -29.54
N LEU A 7 23.17 13.45 -28.96
CA LEU A 7 23.42 12.19 -28.27
C LEU A 7 22.40 11.93 -27.16
N ARG A 8 22.03 12.95 -26.38
CA ARG A 8 20.99 12.79 -25.35
C ARG A 8 19.62 12.49 -25.93
N LEU A 9 19.25 13.13 -27.03
CA LEU A 9 17.98 12.84 -27.71
C LEU A 9 17.96 11.40 -28.25
N ASP A 10 19.06 10.93 -28.83
CA ASP A 10 19.17 9.56 -29.32
C ASP A 10 19.05 8.54 -28.16
N ILE A 11 19.70 8.80 -27.02
CA ILE A 11 19.58 7.98 -25.80
C ILE A 11 18.13 7.97 -25.29
N ILE A 12 17.47 9.13 -25.21
CA ILE A 12 16.08 9.23 -24.76
C ILE A 12 15.15 8.43 -25.70
N SER A 13 15.32 8.55 -27.01
CA SER A 13 14.52 7.82 -27.99
C SER A 13 14.72 6.29 -27.87
N GLU A 14 15.96 5.84 -27.65
CA GLU A 14 16.23 4.42 -27.42
C GLU A 14 15.63 3.93 -26.08
N LEU A 15 15.72 4.72 -25.03
CA LEU A 15 15.10 4.40 -23.72
C LEU A 15 13.57 4.34 -23.85
N GLU A 16 12.96 5.30 -24.55
CA GLU A 16 11.51 5.30 -24.81
C GLU A 16 11.08 4.01 -25.52
N LYS A 17 11.79 3.62 -26.57
CA LYS A 17 11.53 2.37 -27.30
C LYS A 17 11.61 1.15 -26.37
N ARG A 18 12.69 1.03 -25.59
CA ARG A 18 12.89 -0.09 -24.66
C ARG A 18 11.81 -0.12 -23.57
N LEU A 19 11.42 1.04 -23.02
CA LEU A 19 10.33 1.13 -22.04
C LEU A 19 9.00 0.69 -22.65
N ASN A 20 8.69 1.11 -23.87
CA ASN A 20 7.49 0.68 -24.56
C ASN A 20 7.49 -0.83 -24.86
N ASP A 21 8.65 -1.41 -25.20
CA ASP A 21 8.77 -2.85 -25.43
C ASP A 21 8.56 -3.64 -24.12
N HIS A 22 9.12 -3.18 -22.99
CA HIS A 22 8.90 -3.78 -21.68
C HIS A 22 7.48 -3.58 -21.14
N ALA A 23 6.81 -2.50 -21.49
CA ALA A 23 5.43 -2.24 -21.10
C ALA A 23 4.41 -3.14 -21.83
N ARG A 24 4.83 -3.87 -22.87
CA ARG A 24 3.99 -4.86 -23.57
C ARG A 24 3.89 -6.15 -22.76
N MET A 25 3.19 -6.09 -21.65
CA MET A 25 2.88 -7.26 -20.82
C MET A 25 1.66 -7.99 -21.37
N ASP A 26 1.67 -9.32 -21.28
CA ASP A 26 0.50 -10.15 -21.58
C ASP A 26 -0.25 -10.45 -20.27
N PHE A 27 -1.48 -9.98 -20.15
CA PHE A 27 -2.35 -10.24 -19.01
C PHE A 27 -3.37 -11.36 -19.27
N ALA A 28 -3.47 -11.87 -20.51
CA ALA A 28 -4.53 -12.78 -20.91
C ALA A 28 -4.48 -14.12 -20.14
N PHE A 29 -3.28 -14.61 -19.82
CA PHE A 29 -3.12 -15.88 -19.09
C PHE A 29 -3.59 -15.84 -17.64
N LEU A 30 -3.74 -14.64 -17.05
CA LEU A 30 -4.28 -14.44 -15.70
C LEU A 30 -5.79 -14.20 -15.71
N TYR A 31 -6.39 -13.95 -16.87
CA TYR A 31 -7.78 -13.58 -16.96
C TYR A 31 -8.71 -14.78 -16.94
N SER A 32 -9.69 -14.74 -16.03
CA SER A 32 -10.78 -15.71 -15.95
C SER A 32 -12.03 -15.16 -16.64
N GLU A 33 -12.44 -15.77 -17.74
CA GLU A 33 -13.70 -15.40 -18.41
C GLU A 33 -14.92 -15.64 -17.54
N ALA A 34 -14.89 -16.66 -16.68
CA ALA A 34 -16.00 -17.03 -15.82
C ALA A 34 -16.31 -15.97 -14.76
N THR A 35 -15.28 -15.35 -14.18
CA THR A 35 -15.41 -14.32 -13.15
C THR A 35 -15.23 -12.90 -13.71
N SER A 36 -14.65 -12.78 -14.89
CA SER A 36 -14.20 -11.52 -15.50
C SER A 36 -13.13 -10.79 -14.68
N LEU A 37 -12.35 -11.51 -13.87
CA LEU A 37 -11.33 -11.01 -12.98
C LEU A 37 -9.95 -11.61 -13.29
N LEU A 38 -8.91 -10.97 -12.79
CA LEU A 38 -7.54 -11.47 -12.85
C LEU A 38 -7.27 -12.40 -11.66
N SER A 39 -6.57 -13.52 -11.92
CA SER A 39 -6.02 -14.39 -10.89
C SER A 39 -4.98 -13.68 -10.05
N VAL A 40 -4.87 -14.02 -8.77
CA VAL A 40 -3.90 -13.45 -7.82
C VAL A 40 -2.47 -13.80 -8.20
N GLY A 41 -2.24 -14.97 -8.78
CA GLY A 41 -0.92 -15.43 -9.16
C GLY A 41 -0.94 -16.52 -10.21
N TYR A 42 0.26 -16.90 -10.63
CA TYR A 42 0.49 -17.98 -11.58
C TYR A 42 1.71 -18.80 -11.15
N ASN A 43 1.52 -20.09 -11.00
CA ASN A 43 2.60 -21.00 -10.68
C ASN A 43 3.28 -21.44 -11.98
N CYS A 44 4.52 -21.01 -12.18
CA CYS A 44 5.29 -21.33 -13.39
C CYS A 44 5.72 -22.80 -13.45
N ASP A 45 5.94 -23.45 -12.30
CA ASP A 45 6.39 -24.84 -12.26
C ASP A 45 5.28 -25.81 -12.67
N THR A 46 4.05 -25.55 -12.22
CA THR A 46 2.88 -26.36 -12.55
C THR A 46 2.10 -25.83 -13.74
N ASN A 47 2.48 -24.65 -14.26
CA ASN A 47 1.82 -23.97 -15.36
C ASN A 47 0.31 -23.75 -15.11
N THR A 48 -0.03 -23.28 -13.90
CA THR A 48 -1.42 -23.09 -13.47
C THR A 48 -1.64 -21.72 -12.83
N ALA A 49 -2.76 -21.07 -13.15
CA ALA A 49 -3.21 -19.88 -12.45
C ALA A 49 -3.80 -20.25 -11.07
N ASP A 50 -3.65 -19.37 -10.11
CA ASP A 50 -4.30 -19.50 -8.81
C ASP A 50 -5.82 -19.48 -8.96
N LYS A 51 -6.50 -20.17 -8.05
CA LYS A 51 -7.98 -20.20 -8.04
C LYS A 51 -8.60 -18.95 -7.45
N SER A 52 -7.81 -18.19 -6.70
CA SER A 52 -8.21 -16.90 -6.11
C SER A 52 -8.07 -15.79 -7.12
N HIS A 53 -8.97 -14.82 -7.06
CA HIS A 53 -8.98 -13.66 -7.95
C HIS A 53 -8.93 -12.37 -7.14
N TYR A 54 -8.35 -11.33 -7.73
CA TYR A 54 -8.50 -9.99 -7.22
C TYR A 54 -9.91 -9.50 -7.52
N ASP A 55 -10.71 -9.31 -6.50
CA ASP A 55 -12.16 -9.12 -6.63
C ASP A 55 -12.69 -7.80 -6.08
N LEU A 56 -11.84 -6.94 -5.48
CA LEU A 56 -12.25 -5.66 -4.92
C LEU A 56 -11.63 -4.47 -5.65
N LEU A 57 -12.44 -3.42 -5.87
CA LEU A 57 -11.98 -2.18 -6.49
C LEU A 57 -10.98 -1.42 -5.62
N PRO A 58 -11.14 -1.29 -4.29
CA PRO A 58 -10.11 -0.75 -3.40
C PRO A 58 -8.95 -1.72 -3.24
N SER A 59 -8.09 -1.79 -4.24
CA SER A 59 -6.92 -2.65 -4.31
C SER A 59 -5.96 -2.11 -5.37
N GLU A 60 -4.71 -2.50 -5.30
CA GLU A 60 -3.68 -2.22 -6.30
C GLU A 60 -4.03 -2.80 -7.68
N ILE A 61 -4.84 -3.86 -7.72
CA ILE A 61 -5.27 -4.50 -8.98
C ILE A 61 -6.02 -3.55 -9.93
N ARG A 62 -6.63 -2.47 -9.39
CA ARG A 62 -7.30 -1.50 -10.25
C ARG A 62 -6.35 -0.85 -11.25
N LEU A 63 -5.06 -0.69 -10.89
CA LEU A 63 -4.04 -0.19 -11.81
C LEU A 63 -3.80 -1.17 -12.96
N THR A 64 -3.59 -2.45 -12.64
CA THR A 64 -3.39 -3.50 -13.66
C THR A 64 -4.63 -3.66 -14.54
N SER A 65 -5.81 -3.68 -13.94
CA SER A 65 -7.08 -3.76 -14.69
C SER A 65 -7.27 -2.57 -15.63
N TYR A 66 -6.98 -1.37 -15.15
CA TYR A 66 -7.04 -0.15 -15.97
C TYR A 66 -6.08 -0.22 -17.16
N LEU A 67 -4.82 -0.57 -16.92
CA LEU A 67 -3.81 -0.69 -17.95
C LEU A 67 -4.16 -1.76 -19.00
N ALA A 68 -4.57 -2.93 -18.55
CA ALA A 68 -4.94 -4.04 -19.42
C ALA A 68 -6.17 -3.73 -20.27
N ILE A 69 -7.14 -2.98 -19.75
CA ILE A 69 -8.28 -2.49 -20.53
C ILE A 69 -7.84 -1.42 -21.51
N ALA A 70 -7.02 -0.46 -21.09
CA ALA A 70 -6.52 0.62 -21.95
C ALA A 70 -5.69 0.11 -23.12
N THR A 71 -5.00 -1.02 -22.95
CA THR A 71 -4.22 -1.71 -23.99
C THR A 71 -5.01 -2.78 -24.76
N ASN A 72 -6.34 -2.85 -24.56
CA ASN A 72 -7.26 -3.80 -25.21
C ASN A 72 -6.95 -5.29 -24.93
N GLN A 73 -6.32 -5.60 -23.81
CA GLN A 73 -6.05 -6.98 -23.38
C GLN A 73 -7.20 -7.56 -22.55
N LEU A 74 -7.89 -6.71 -21.81
CA LEU A 74 -9.08 -7.09 -21.05
C LEU A 74 -10.32 -6.32 -21.49
N PRO A 75 -11.49 -6.94 -21.43
CA PRO A 75 -12.75 -6.25 -21.72
C PRO A 75 -13.12 -5.30 -20.58
N MET A 76 -13.85 -4.22 -20.89
CA MET A 76 -14.35 -3.25 -19.89
C MET A 76 -15.17 -3.88 -18.77
N LYS A 77 -15.81 -5.04 -19.00
CA LYS A 77 -16.54 -5.78 -17.96
C LYS A 77 -15.66 -6.16 -16.77
N SER A 78 -14.34 -6.31 -16.96
CA SER A 78 -13.39 -6.60 -15.86
C SER A 78 -13.36 -5.50 -14.82
N TRP A 79 -13.46 -4.23 -15.22
CA TRP A 79 -13.57 -3.11 -14.28
C TRP A 79 -14.85 -3.16 -13.45
N TYR A 80 -15.95 -3.53 -14.07
CA TYR A 80 -17.25 -3.62 -13.37
C TYR A 80 -17.38 -4.89 -12.53
N ALA A 81 -16.60 -5.91 -12.80
CA ALA A 81 -16.53 -7.14 -11.99
C ALA A 81 -15.83 -6.91 -10.64
N LEU A 82 -14.95 -5.91 -10.53
CA LEU A 82 -14.34 -5.53 -9.24
C LEU A 82 -15.43 -5.08 -8.27
N GLY A 83 -15.52 -5.75 -7.13
CA GLY A 83 -16.51 -5.50 -6.09
C GLY A 83 -16.38 -4.12 -5.44
N ARG A 84 -17.51 -3.55 -5.08
CA ARG A 84 -17.65 -2.24 -4.42
C ARG A 84 -18.44 -2.42 -3.15
N LEU A 85 -17.79 -2.99 -2.13
CA LEU A 85 -18.41 -3.20 -0.83
C LEU A 85 -18.39 -1.91 -0.03
N PHE A 86 -19.55 -1.36 0.25
CA PHE A 86 -19.71 -0.15 1.05
C PHE A 86 -19.81 -0.50 2.54
N THR A 87 -19.21 0.34 3.35
CA THR A 87 -19.36 0.37 4.80
C THR A 87 -19.69 1.78 5.26
N ASN A 88 -20.25 1.92 6.44
CA ASN A 88 -20.45 3.21 7.09
C ASN A 88 -19.72 3.20 8.43
N ILE A 89 -18.76 4.11 8.59
CA ILE A 89 -17.95 4.25 9.79
C ILE A 89 -17.97 5.70 10.20
N ASP A 90 -18.36 5.99 11.45
CA ASP A 90 -18.38 7.35 12.00
C ASP A 90 -19.18 8.35 11.12
N ASN A 91 -20.27 7.89 10.51
CA ASN A 91 -21.10 8.61 9.54
C ASN A 91 -20.39 8.94 8.20
N GLU A 92 -19.25 8.33 7.91
CA GLU A 92 -18.58 8.41 6.63
C GLU A 92 -18.77 7.11 5.85
N THR A 93 -19.14 7.22 4.59
CA THR A 93 -19.25 6.06 3.70
C THR A 93 -17.88 5.77 3.09
N ALA A 94 -17.42 4.54 3.21
CA ALA A 94 -16.16 4.08 2.62
C ALA A 94 -16.35 2.79 1.82
N LEU A 95 -15.50 2.55 0.84
CA LEU A 95 -15.35 1.25 0.20
C LEU A 95 -14.39 0.39 1.02
N MET A 96 -14.71 -0.88 1.17
CA MET A 96 -13.86 -1.85 1.88
C MET A 96 -12.87 -2.50 0.93
N SER A 97 -11.61 -2.62 1.37
CA SER A 97 -10.58 -3.46 0.77
C SER A 97 -10.43 -4.78 1.51
N TRP A 98 -9.48 -5.62 1.13
CA TRP A 98 -9.20 -6.85 1.85
C TRP A 98 -8.51 -6.61 3.18
N SER A 99 -7.40 -5.87 3.18
CA SER A 99 -6.63 -5.62 4.41
C SER A 99 -6.98 -4.29 5.08
N GLY A 100 -7.50 -3.29 4.37
CA GLY A 100 -7.72 -1.95 4.90
C GLY A 100 -6.42 -1.13 4.97
N SER A 101 -5.38 -1.54 4.23
CA SER A 101 -4.08 -0.88 4.18
C SER A 101 -4.14 0.40 3.34
N MET A 102 -3.34 1.40 3.70
CA MET A 102 -3.24 2.62 2.90
C MET A 102 -2.73 2.34 1.48
N PHE A 103 -1.88 1.32 1.32
CA PHE A 103 -1.35 0.90 0.02
C PHE A 103 -2.47 0.55 -0.95
N GLU A 104 -3.42 -0.31 -0.56
CA GLU A 104 -4.55 -0.72 -1.41
C GLU A 104 -5.35 0.48 -1.94
N TYR A 105 -5.49 1.52 -1.12
CA TYR A 105 -6.27 2.71 -1.47
C TYR A 105 -5.50 3.72 -2.31
N LEU A 106 -4.20 3.93 -2.04
CA LEU A 106 -3.50 5.11 -2.55
C LEU A 106 -2.35 4.84 -3.51
N MET A 107 -1.72 3.65 -3.48
CA MET A 107 -0.60 3.38 -4.39
C MET A 107 -0.95 3.59 -5.86
N PRO A 108 -2.11 3.14 -6.36
CA PRO A 108 -2.46 3.39 -7.76
C PRO A 108 -2.54 4.88 -8.14
N ASN A 109 -2.86 5.76 -7.19
CA ASN A 109 -2.96 7.20 -7.45
C ASN A 109 -1.62 7.86 -7.80
N LEU A 110 -0.48 7.17 -7.58
CA LEU A 110 0.83 7.64 -8.04
C LEU A 110 0.92 7.72 -9.56
N VAL A 111 0.19 6.87 -10.26
CA VAL A 111 0.28 6.72 -11.73
C VAL A 111 -1.08 6.77 -12.43
N MET A 112 -2.18 6.61 -11.70
CA MET A 112 -3.53 6.75 -12.22
C MET A 112 -4.08 8.15 -11.93
N PRO A 113 -4.74 8.79 -12.90
CA PRO A 113 -5.41 10.06 -12.63
C PRO A 113 -6.60 9.86 -11.69
N THR A 114 -6.77 10.80 -10.77
CA THR A 114 -7.93 10.87 -9.88
C THR A 114 -8.71 12.14 -10.22
N TRP A 115 -10.01 12.00 -10.48
CA TRP A 115 -10.89 13.12 -10.80
C TRP A 115 -11.71 13.51 -9.56
N PRO A 116 -11.73 14.80 -9.19
CA PRO A 116 -12.49 15.27 -8.04
C PRO A 116 -13.96 14.88 -8.11
N GLY A 117 -14.51 14.39 -6.99
CA GLY A 117 -15.90 13.93 -6.88
C GLY A 117 -16.19 12.59 -7.57
N SER A 118 -15.17 11.90 -8.08
CA SER A 118 -15.33 10.53 -8.56
C SER A 118 -15.36 9.53 -7.40
N LEU A 119 -15.89 8.32 -7.66
CA LEU A 119 -15.88 7.23 -6.66
C LEU A 119 -14.47 6.93 -6.12
N LEU A 120 -13.43 6.99 -6.96
CA LEU A 120 -12.05 6.75 -6.54
C LEU A 120 -11.48 7.90 -5.69
N ASP A 121 -11.89 9.12 -5.96
CA ASP A 121 -11.54 10.29 -5.15
C ASP A 121 -12.18 10.18 -3.76
N GLU A 122 -13.49 9.99 -3.70
CA GLU A 122 -14.23 9.82 -2.43
C GLU A 122 -13.69 8.63 -1.62
N MET A 123 -13.39 7.51 -2.26
CA MET A 123 -12.76 6.34 -1.65
C MET A 123 -11.42 6.71 -1.00
N SER A 124 -10.56 7.45 -1.71
CA SER A 124 -9.25 7.86 -1.22
C SER A 124 -9.36 8.80 -0.03
N GLN A 125 -10.28 9.78 -0.12
CA GLN A 125 -10.56 10.72 0.96
C GLN A 125 -11.11 10.04 2.22
N SER A 126 -12.08 9.13 2.07
CA SER A 126 -12.65 8.38 3.18
C SER A 126 -11.63 7.48 3.86
N ALA A 127 -10.74 6.82 3.08
CA ALA A 127 -9.67 6.01 3.62
C ALA A 127 -8.69 6.85 4.46
N VAL A 128 -8.24 8.00 3.96
CA VAL A 128 -7.35 8.91 4.70
C VAL A 128 -8.01 9.45 5.95
N LYS A 129 -9.27 9.87 5.88
CA LYS A 129 -10.04 10.34 7.05
C LYS A 129 -10.10 9.26 8.14
N ARG A 130 -10.43 8.01 7.78
CA ARG A 130 -10.49 6.90 8.73
C ARG A 130 -9.13 6.58 9.33
N GLN A 131 -8.06 6.61 8.57
CA GLN A 131 -6.69 6.44 9.04
C GLN A 131 -6.31 7.50 10.09
N ILE A 132 -6.62 8.77 9.81
CA ILE A 132 -6.39 9.89 10.73
C ILE A 132 -7.18 9.68 12.04
N HIS A 133 -8.46 9.30 11.92
CA HIS A 133 -9.32 9.06 13.09
C HIS A 133 -8.77 7.91 13.94
N TRP A 134 -8.42 6.78 13.32
CA TRP A 134 -7.85 5.62 14.00
C TRP A 134 -6.56 5.94 14.73
N GLY A 135 -5.62 6.64 14.11
CA GLY A 135 -4.38 7.07 14.77
C GLY A 135 -4.66 7.98 15.96
N LYS A 136 -5.66 8.87 15.85
CA LYS A 136 -6.09 9.74 16.96
C LYS A 136 -6.70 8.94 18.12
N GLU A 137 -7.58 7.97 17.82
CA GLU A 137 -8.19 7.09 18.84
C GLU A 137 -7.12 6.32 19.61
N ARG A 138 -6.04 5.92 18.94
CA ARG A 138 -4.94 5.15 19.54
C ARG A 138 -3.84 6.02 20.15
N GLY A 139 -3.88 7.34 19.97
CA GLY A 139 -2.88 8.27 20.48
C GLY A 139 -1.53 8.22 19.74
N VAL A 140 -1.46 7.59 18.57
CA VAL A 140 -0.24 7.40 17.76
C VAL A 140 -0.31 8.15 16.44
N PRO A 141 0.81 8.34 15.70
CA PRO A 141 0.75 8.78 14.31
C PRO A 141 -0.12 7.84 13.48
N TRP A 142 -0.71 8.36 12.41
CA TRP A 142 -1.50 7.53 11.50
C TRP A 142 -0.67 7.09 10.29
N GLY A 143 -1.18 6.13 9.52
CA GLY A 143 -0.51 5.59 8.33
C GLY A 143 -0.31 4.08 8.44
N VAL A 144 -1.38 3.37 8.84
CA VAL A 144 -1.36 1.91 8.92
C VAL A 144 -1.40 1.34 7.51
N SER A 145 -0.39 0.54 7.17
CA SER A 145 -0.27 -0.10 5.87
C SER A 145 0.59 -1.34 5.96
N GLU A 146 0.73 -2.05 4.87
CA GLU A 146 1.61 -3.22 4.80
C GLU A 146 3.07 -2.81 4.98
N SER A 147 3.77 -3.56 5.82
CA SER A 147 5.16 -3.28 6.19
C SER A 147 5.80 -4.46 6.93
N GLY A 148 7.11 -4.40 7.10
CA GLY A 148 7.80 -5.14 8.14
C GLY A 148 7.30 -4.71 9.53
N TYR A 149 7.48 -5.56 10.53
CA TYR A 149 7.08 -5.27 11.90
C TYR A 149 7.95 -6.03 12.90
N HIS A 150 7.83 -5.70 14.19
CA HIS A 150 8.69 -6.24 15.24
C HIS A 150 8.38 -7.71 15.56
N ALA A 151 8.61 -8.60 14.62
CA ALA A 151 8.56 -10.04 14.79
C ALA A 151 9.57 -10.72 13.88
N PHE A 152 10.16 -11.82 14.38
CA PHE A 152 11.13 -12.64 13.65
C PHE A 152 10.67 -14.07 13.62
N ASP A 153 11.00 -14.79 12.55
CA ASP A 153 10.88 -16.23 12.51
C ASP A 153 12.06 -16.93 13.23
N VAL A 154 12.05 -18.25 13.24
CA VAL A 154 13.10 -19.04 13.88
C VAL A 154 14.48 -18.93 13.19
N GLN A 155 14.52 -18.39 11.98
CA GLN A 155 15.74 -18.11 11.22
C GLN A 155 16.20 -16.65 11.34
N SER A 156 15.58 -15.86 12.23
CA SER A 156 15.84 -14.43 12.43
C SER A 156 15.49 -13.55 11.24
N ASN A 157 14.61 -14.00 10.35
CA ASN A 157 14.03 -13.13 9.32
C ASN A 157 12.87 -12.34 9.93
N TYR A 158 12.90 -11.03 9.76
CA TYR A 158 11.75 -10.22 10.18
C TYR A 158 10.51 -10.52 9.31
N GLN A 159 9.36 -10.33 9.90
CA GLN A 159 8.09 -10.66 9.28
C GLN A 159 7.48 -9.44 8.60
N TYR A 160 6.71 -9.69 7.55
CA TYR A 160 5.97 -8.69 6.79
C TYR A 160 4.49 -9.02 6.79
N GLN A 161 3.63 -8.02 6.91
CA GLN A 161 2.19 -8.22 6.92
C GLN A 161 1.45 -7.01 6.33
N ALA A 162 0.31 -7.28 5.70
CA ALA A 162 -0.63 -6.25 5.29
C ALA A 162 -1.46 -5.80 6.50
N PHE A 163 -0.99 -4.77 7.21
CA PHE A 163 -1.74 -4.10 8.27
C PHE A 163 -2.77 -3.17 7.70
N GLY A 164 -3.89 -3.01 8.42
CA GLY A 164 -4.97 -2.14 7.99
C GLY A 164 -5.79 -1.62 9.16
N VAL A 165 -6.71 -0.73 8.85
CA VAL A 165 -7.54 -0.05 9.84
C VAL A 165 -8.92 -0.72 9.91
N PRO A 166 -9.43 -1.00 11.13
CA PRO A 166 -10.78 -1.51 11.30
C PRO A 166 -11.83 -0.64 10.61
N GLY A 167 -12.73 -1.32 9.90
CA GLY A 167 -13.77 -0.71 9.09
C GLY A 167 -13.38 -0.41 7.64
N LEU A 168 -12.09 -0.39 7.29
CA LEU A 168 -11.63 -0.30 5.90
C LEU A 168 -11.33 -1.67 5.30
N GLY A 169 -10.99 -2.67 6.11
CA GLY A 169 -10.64 -4.00 5.63
C GLY A 169 -11.63 -5.08 6.05
N LEU A 170 -11.75 -6.11 5.21
CA LEU A 170 -12.52 -7.33 5.50
C LEU A 170 -11.77 -8.28 6.42
N ARG A 171 -10.45 -8.20 6.48
CA ARG A 171 -9.60 -9.02 7.34
C ARG A 171 -10.01 -8.88 8.79
N ARG A 172 -10.02 -9.98 9.51
CA ARG A 172 -10.27 -10.00 10.97
C ARG A 172 -8.99 -9.64 11.73
N GLY A 173 -9.15 -9.13 12.96
CA GLY A 173 -8.02 -8.83 13.85
C GLY A 173 -7.28 -7.53 13.51
N LEU A 174 -7.82 -6.66 12.68
CA LEU A 174 -7.18 -5.39 12.31
C LEU A 174 -6.94 -4.45 13.49
N ALA A 175 -7.66 -4.63 14.62
CA ALA A 175 -7.48 -3.85 15.83
C ALA A 175 -6.37 -4.37 16.75
N ASP A 176 -5.87 -5.59 16.50
CA ASP A 176 -4.93 -6.28 17.38
C ASP A 176 -3.50 -5.76 17.19
N ASP A 177 -3.19 -5.30 16.01
CA ASP A 177 -1.91 -4.75 15.62
C ASP A 177 -1.97 -3.23 15.44
N MET A 178 -0.88 -2.55 15.79
CA MET A 178 -0.73 -1.11 15.59
C MET A 178 0.66 -0.82 15.00
N VAL A 179 0.80 -1.02 13.71
CA VAL A 179 2.04 -0.78 12.95
C VAL A 179 1.81 0.38 12.01
N VAL A 180 2.61 1.42 12.13
CA VAL A 180 2.52 2.66 11.34
C VAL A 180 3.69 2.70 10.39
N ALA A 181 3.41 2.78 9.09
CA ALA A 181 4.40 2.89 8.02
C ALA A 181 4.47 4.34 7.49
N PRO A 182 5.59 5.06 7.64
CA PRO A 182 5.71 6.45 7.21
C PRO A 182 5.40 6.66 5.72
N TYR A 183 5.71 5.68 4.85
CA TYR A 183 5.40 5.78 3.42
C TYR A 183 3.89 5.92 3.15
N ALA A 184 3.05 5.36 4.00
CA ALA A 184 1.59 5.49 3.87
C ALA A 184 1.13 6.94 4.06
N THR A 185 1.80 7.68 4.95
CA THR A 185 1.58 9.12 5.09
C THR A 185 2.07 9.89 3.86
N LEU A 186 3.17 9.45 3.24
CA LEU A 186 3.66 10.06 1.99
C LEU A 186 2.67 9.85 0.84
N LEU A 187 2.07 8.67 0.72
CA LEU A 187 1.00 8.43 -0.27
C LEU A 187 -0.20 9.36 -0.06
N ALA A 188 -0.53 9.65 1.20
CA ALA A 188 -1.65 10.52 1.54
C ALA A 188 -1.41 12.01 1.20
N LEU A 189 -0.18 12.43 0.84
CA LEU A 189 0.09 13.77 0.29
C LEU A 189 -0.74 14.05 -0.97
N LEU A 190 -1.06 13.02 -1.74
CA LEU A 190 -1.90 13.15 -2.94
C LEU A 190 -3.36 13.48 -2.64
N VAL A 191 -3.82 13.23 -1.40
CA VAL A 191 -5.22 13.35 -0.99
C VAL A 191 -5.42 14.49 0.02
N SER A 192 -4.56 14.55 1.02
CA SER A 192 -4.64 15.52 2.12
C SER A 192 -3.25 16.01 2.51
N PRO A 193 -2.61 16.87 1.68
CA PRO A 193 -1.21 17.27 1.84
C PRO A 193 -0.94 17.92 3.19
N GLN A 194 -1.82 18.79 3.68
CA GLN A 194 -1.64 19.46 4.96
C GLN A 194 -1.62 18.44 6.12
N LYS A 195 -2.58 17.51 6.17
CA LYS A 195 -2.65 16.50 7.23
C LYS A 195 -1.49 15.50 7.15
N ALA A 196 -1.05 15.17 5.96
CA ALA A 196 0.11 14.33 5.76
C ALA A 196 1.39 15.01 6.25
N CYS A 197 1.62 16.29 5.93
CA CYS A 197 2.76 17.05 6.47
C CYS A 197 2.73 17.15 8.00
N GLU A 198 1.58 17.44 8.60
CA GLU A 198 1.42 17.47 10.07
C GLU A 198 1.80 16.12 10.69
N ASN A 199 1.41 15.00 10.07
CA ASN A 199 1.73 13.67 10.55
C ASN A 199 3.19 13.26 10.33
N LEU A 200 3.81 13.66 9.21
CA LEU A 200 5.24 13.44 8.96
C LEU A 200 6.10 14.14 10.03
N LEU A 201 5.76 15.37 10.39
CA LEU A 201 6.43 16.08 11.50
C LEU A 201 6.23 15.35 12.83
N ARG A 202 5.06 14.78 13.08
CA ARG A 202 4.79 13.97 14.27
C ARG A 202 5.62 12.68 14.27
N LEU A 203 5.75 12.02 13.12
CA LEU A 203 6.60 10.83 12.95
C LEU A 203 8.07 11.17 13.20
N GLU A 204 8.56 12.28 12.66
CA GLU A 204 9.93 12.76 12.90
C GLU A 204 10.19 13.00 14.40
N GLN A 205 9.25 13.64 15.11
CA GLN A 205 9.31 13.84 16.57
C GLN A 205 9.19 12.54 17.38
N SER A 206 8.78 11.45 16.76
CA SER A 206 8.67 10.12 17.36
C SER A 206 9.86 9.21 17.00
N ASP A 207 11.02 9.79 16.67
CA ASP A 207 12.24 9.10 16.26
C ASP A 207 12.05 8.10 15.09
N ALA A 208 11.07 8.36 14.25
CA ALA A 208 10.81 7.55 13.05
C ALA A 208 11.80 7.82 11.90
N HIS A 209 12.80 8.69 12.13
CA HIS A 209 13.73 9.16 11.13
C HIS A 209 15.17 8.80 11.52
N GLY A 210 15.87 8.10 10.61
CA GLY A 210 17.27 7.74 10.74
C GLY A 210 18.17 8.48 9.76
N GLU A 211 19.41 8.05 9.64
CA GLU A 211 20.42 8.63 8.75
C GLU A 211 19.98 8.65 7.28
N TYR A 212 19.23 7.63 6.85
CA TYR A 212 18.80 7.45 5.45
C TYR A 212 17.34 7.86 5.18
N GLY A 213 16.68 8.46 6.15
CA GLY A 213 15.27 8.89 6.05
C GLY A 213 14.38 8.17 7.07
N PHE A 214 13.09 8.10 6.79
CA PHE A 214 12.16 7.41 7.67
C PHE A 214 12.43 5.91 7.69
N TYR A 215 12.28 5.28 8.86
CA TYR A 215 12.25 3.83 8.99
C TYR A 215 11.03 3.26 8.24
N GLU A 216 11.10 1.96 7.90
CA GLU A 216 10.00 1.27 7.22
C GLU A 216 8.70 1.34 8.01
N ALA A 217 8.77 1.07 9.32
CA ALA A 217 7.61 1.12 10.19
C ALA A 217 7.97 1.38 11.66
N LEU A 218 6.97 1.81 12.42
CA LEU A 218 7.00 1.87 13.88
C LEU A 218 5.90 0.95 14.42
N ASP A 219 6.29 0.00 15.26
CA ASP A 219 5.37 -0.95 15.85
C ASP A 219 4.96 -0.50 17.26
N TYR A 220 3.72 -0.09 17.43
CA TYR A 220 3.11 0.33 18.68
C TYR A 220 2.27 -0.78 19.33
N THR A 221 2.39 -2.03 18.87
CA THR A 221 1.57 -3.14 19.36
C THR A 221 1.99 -3.56 20.78
N PRO A 222 1.14 -3.40 21.80
CA PRO A 222 1.54 -3.63 23.20
C PRO A 222 2.06 -5.04 23.49
N SER A 223 1.50 -6.06 22.84
CA SER A 223 1.91 -7.45 23.04
C SER A 223 3.36 -7.70 22.60
N ARG A 224 3.81 -7.04 21.54
CA ARG A 224 5.19 -7.16 21.04
C ARG A 224 6.17 -6.32 21.86
N LEU A 225 5.76 -5.16 22.30
CA LEU A 225 6.57 -4.31 23.19
C LEU A 225 6.82 -4.96 24.55
N ALA A 226 5.83 -5.70 25.08
CA ALA A 226 5.91 -6.37 26.37
C ALA A 226 6.81 -7.62 26.37
N THR A 227 7.05 -8.23 25.21
CA THR A 227 7.82 -9.49 25.11
C THR A 227 9.33 -9.31 25.12
N GLY A 228 9.85 -8.07 25.07
CA GLY A 228 11.28 -7.79 25.05
C GLY A 228 11.99 -8.44 23.85
N GLN A 229 11.32 -8.56 22.72
CA GLN A 229 11.92 -9.09 21.50
C GLN A 229 13.15 -8.26 21.12
N LEU A 230 14.24 -8.94 20.81
CA LEU A 230 15.48 -8.31 20.38
C LEU A 230 15.40 -7.94 18.90
N TYR A 231 16.09 -6.90 18.48
CA TYR A 231 16.36 -6.67 17.06
C TYR A 231 17.13 -7.84 16.46
N ALA A 232 17.13 -7.95 15.11
CA ALA A 232 17.85 -9.01 14.40
C ALA A 232 19.35 -9.08 14.73
N ASP A 233 19.96 -7.98 15.19
CA ASP A 233 21.35 -7.88 15.67
C ASP A 233 21.52 -8.25 17.15
N GLY A 234 20.45 -8.65 17.85
CA GLY A 234 20.47 -9.01 19.27
C GLY A 234 20.42 -7.83 20.22
N THR A 235 20.25 -6.61 19.74
CA THR A 235 20.11 -5.44 20.60
C THR A 235 18.69 -5.35 21.18
N PRO A 236 18.50 -4.94 22.45
CA PRO A 236 17.19 -4.63 22.97
C PRO A 236 16.62 -3.38 22.29
N PRO A 237 15.29 -3.26 22.15
CA PRO A 237 14.66 -2.02 21.70
C PRO A 237 15.20 -0.86 22.55
N GLY A 238 15.70 0.18 21.88
CA GLY A 238 16.26 1.34 22.57
C GLY A 238 15.25 2.04 23.46
N ASP A 239 15.73 2.61 24.57
CA ASP A 239 14.93 3.32 25.58
C ASP A 239 14.26 4.62 25.06
N GLY A 240 14.27 4.85 23.73
CA GLY A 240 13.96 6.14 23.13
C GLY A 240 12.49 6.55 23.11
N ILE A 241 11.55 5.61 22.99
CA ILE A 241 10.12 5.96 22.93
C ILE A 241 9.32 4.96 23.74
N PRO A 242 8.64 5.38 24.83
CA PRO A 242 7.69 4.51 25.49
C PRO A 242 6.60 4.07 24.51
N GLY A 243 6.63 2.81 24.11
CA GLY A 243 5.59 2.19 23.31
C GLY A 243 5.81 2.10 21.80
N ALA A 244 7.03 2.33 21.27
CA ALA A 244 7.34 2.09 19.86
C ALA A 244 8.66 1.35 19.67
N SER A 245 8.71 0.46 18.68
CA SER A 245 9.95 -0.08 18.13
C SER A 245 10.09 0.34 16.66
N ALA A 246 11.25 0.89 16.29
CA ALA A 246 11.54 1.35 14.93
C ALA A 246 12.20 0.23 14.13
N TYR A 247 11.81 0.10 12.86
CA TYR A 247 12.39 -0.82 11.91
C TYR A 247 13.29 -0.08 10.91
N PRO A 248 14.56 -0.50 10.75
CA PRO A 248 15.37 -0.02 9.64
C PRO A 248 14.78 -0.51 8.30
N ALA A 249 14.89 0.32 7.29
CA ALA A 249 14.52 -0.02 5.91
C ALA A 249 15.53 -0.99 5.29
#